data_005aef94418af3005cb2b8730e04da48
#
_entry.id   005aef94418af3005cb2b8730e04da48
#
_cell.length_a   1.000
_cell.length_b   1.000
_cell.length_c   1.000
_cell.angle_alpha   90.00
_cell.angle_beta   90.00
_cell.angle_gamma   90.00
#
_symmetry.space_group_name_H-M   'P 1'
#
loop_
_entity.id
_entity.type
_entity.pdbx_description
1 polymer ?
#
loop_
_entity_poly.entity_id
_entity_poly.type
_entity_poly.pdbx_seq_one_letter_code
_entity_poly.pdbx_strand_id
1 'polypeptide(L)'
;YSILAITDHEAPYDHTALSTDDFLMLTGYEAYIRPSPTCEFDLFKPEIHLNLLAKDPHNTAIIGWDPNFCKYMPLEVAEHQREHKGDLGPRKYSREYIQRFIDTARASGYLVTYNHPCWSMEAEEDTLSYDGCFSLEVFNTGSEKISGYECNMALYDKFLRKGKFLYVHGADDNHNKAPFGDLMCDSFGSWTQILAEELTY
;
A
#
# COMPACT_ATOMS: atom_id res chain seq x y z
N TYR A 1 -3.48 8.73 16.95
CA TYR A 1 -3.59 7.34 16.48
C TYR A 1 -3.07 6.39 17.57
N SER A 2 -3.73 5.24 17.72
CA SER A 2 -3.24 4.16 18.58
C SER A 2 -2.58 3.04 17.77
N ILE A 3 -2.75 3.06 16.45
CA ILE A 3 -2.14 2.10 15.52
C ILE A 3 -1.56 2.88 14.35
N LEU A 4 -0.36 2.55 13.93
CA LEU A 4 0.29 3.15 12.77
C LEU A 4 1.06 2.09 11.98
N ALA A 5 0.99 2.17 10.64
CA ALA A 5 1.89 1.48 9.74
C ALA A 5 2.79 2.51 9.05
N ILE A 6 4.09 2.31 9.09
CA ILE A 6 5.03 3.00 8.22
C ILE A 6 5.20 2.10 7.00
N THR A 7 4.76 2.59 5.83
CA THR A 7 4.70 1.83 4.58
C THR A 7 5.55 2.46 3.50
N ASP A 8 6.81 2.69 3.80
CA ASP A 8 7.76 3.25 2.84
C ASP A 8 7.78 2.43 1.54
N HIS A 9 7.90 3.12 0.40
CA HIS A 9 7.92 2.47 -0.91
C HIS A 9 9.03 1.41 -1.00
N GLU A 10 8.64 0.16 -1.29
CA GLU A 10 9.52 -0.98 -1.52
C GLU A 10 10.51 -1.28 -0.37
N ALA A 11 10.20 -0.81 0.84
CA ALA A 11 11.12 -0.86 1.96
C ALA A 11 10.46 -1.45 3.22
N PRO A 12 10.26 -2.78 3.29
CA PRO A 12 9.72 -3.43 4.47
C PRO A 12 10.71 -3.37 5.63
N TYR A 13 10.34 -2.62 6.67
CA TYR A 13 11.06 -2.57 7.94
C TYR A 13 10.17 -3.01 9.09
N ASP A 14 10.75 -3.73 10.04
CA ASP A 14 10.12 -4.04 11.31
C ASP A 14 10.25 -2.84 12.25
N HIS A 15 9.15 -2.18 12.52
CA HIS A 15 9.06 -1.04 13.43
C HIS A 15 8.47 -1.39 14.79
N THR A 16 8.30 -2.68 15.10
CA THR A 16 7.63 -3.15 16.34
C THR A 16 8.28 -2.66 17.62
N ALA A 17 9.60 -2.40 17.60
CA ALA A 17 10.33 -1.81 18.72
C ALA A 17 9.83 -0.41 19.13
N LEU A 18 9.04 0.26 18.31
CA LEU A 18 8.41 1.55 18.61
C LEU A 18 7.03 1.40 19.27
N SER A 19 6.51 0.18 19.39
CA SER A 19 5.23 -0.09 20.07
C SER A 19 5.34 0.13 21.57
N THR A 20 4.25 0.55 22.18
CA THR A 20 4.08 0.73 23.63
C THR A 20 2.74 0.10 24.06
N ASP A 21 2.39 0.17 25.33
CA ASP A 21 1.14 -0.41 25.85
C ASP A 21 -0.11 0.24 25.23
N ASP A 22 -0.02 1.48 24.73
CA ASP A 22 -1.11 2.28 24.17
C ASP A 22 -0.91 2.67 22.70
N PHE A 23 0.17 2.17 22.07
CA PHE A 23 0.50 2.46 20.67
C PHE A 23 1.13 1.25 19.96
N LEU A 24 0.52 0.82 18.87
CA LEU A 24 0.94 -0.34 18.09
C LEU A 24 1.51 0.08 16.73
N MET A 25 2.75 -0.37 16.45
CA MET A 25 3.35 -0.24 15.13
C MET A 25 3.12 -1.50 14.31
N LEU A 26 2.57 -1.34 13.11
CA LEU A 26 2.41 -2.42 12.15
C LEU A 26 3.59 -2.45 11.18
N THR A 27 4.07 -3.64 10.89
CA THR A 27 5.06 -3.88 9.83
C THR A 27 4.38 -3.93 8.48
N GLY A 28 4.93 -3.23 7.51
CA GLY A 28 4.41 -3.23 6.15
C GLY A 28 5.28 -2.40 5.21
N TYR A 29 4.88 -2.34 3.95
CA TYR A 29 5.47 -1.45 2.96
C TYR A 29 4.50 -1.22 1.80
N GLU A 30 4.74 -0.19 1.02
CA GLU A 30 3.99 0.08 -0.19
C GLU A 30 4.75 -0.41 -1.42
N ALA A 31 4.16 -1.38 -2.12
CA ALA A 31 4.64 -1.85 -3.41
C ALA A 31 3.93 -1.11 -4.54
N TYR A 32 4.65 -0.82 -5.61
CA TYR A 32 4.05 -0.21 -6.79
C TYR A 32 4.44 -0.91 -8.09
N ILE A 33 3.49 -0.93 -9.04
CA ILE A 33 3.64 -1.55 -10.35
C ILE A 33 3.18 -0.56 -11.41
N ARG A 34 4.06 -0.26 -12.36
CA ARG A 34 3.81 0.70 -13.43
C ARG A 34 4.26 0.19 -14.79
N PRO A 35 3.78 0.78 -15.91
CA PRO A 35 4.20 0.40 -17.27
C PRO A 35 5.67 0.65 -17.57
N SER A 36 6.33 1.56 -16.83
CA SER A 36 7.75 1.86 -17.01
C SER A 36 8.61 0.73 -16.46
N PRO A 37 9.67 0.29 -17.16
CA PRO A 37 10.63 -0.68 -16.66
C PRO A 37 11.60 -0.10 -15.61
N THR A 38 11.55 1.21 -15.37
CA THR A 38 12.34 1.93 -14.38
C THR A 38 11.45 2.50 -13.30
N CYS A 39 12.00 2.93 -12.17
CA CYS A 39 11.22 3.60 -11.14
C CYS A 39 10.93 5.08 -11.44
N GLU A 40 11.06 5.52 -12.70
CA GLU A 40 10.72 6.87 -13.12
C GLU A 40 9.20 7.07 -13.13
N PHE A 41 8.76 8.04 -12.36
CA PHE A 41 7.35 8.44 -12.33
C PHE A 41 6.95 9.13 -13.64
N ASP A 42 5.83 8.72 -14.21
CA ASP A 42 5.22 9.35 -15.38
C ASP A 42 3.78 9.75 -15.03
N LEU A 43 3.56 11.05 -14.86
CA LEU A 43 2.27 11.62 -14.45
C LEU A 43 1.08 11.22 -15.35
N PHE A 44 1.35 10.77 -16.57
CA PHE A 44 0.33 10.45 -17.57
C PHE A 44 0.13 8.93 -17.76
N LYS A 45 0.75 8.10 -16.93
CA LYS A 45 0.59 6.65 -16.99
C LYS A 45 -0.02 6.11 -15.69
N PRO A 46 -0.84 5.08 -15.79
CA PRO A 46 -1.40 4.45 -14.60
C PRO A 46 -0.29 3.80 -13.78
N GLU A 47 -0.50 3.80 -12.47
CA GLU A 47 0.40 3.16 -11.52
C GLU A 47 -0.41 2.62 -10.34
N ILE A 48 -0.36 1.31 -10.12
CA ILE A 48 -1.03 0.70 -8.97
C ILE A 48 -0.10 0.71 -7.75
N HIS A 49 -0.61 1.16 -6.63
CA HIS A 49 0.02 1.06 -5.32
C HIS A 49 -0.75 0.11 -4.42
N LEU A 50 -0.01 -0.76 -3.74
CA LEU A 50 -0.54 -1.77 -2.85
C LEU A 50 0.21 -1.71 -1.53
N ASN A 51 -0.46 -1.42 -0.42
CA ASN A 51 0.16 -1.66 0.89
C ASN A 51 0.07 -3.15 1.23
N LEU A 52 1.20 -3.68 1.66
CA LEU A 52 1.35 -5.02 2.18
C LEU A 52 1.57 -4.92 3.68
N LEU A 53 0.51 -5.17 4.46
CA LEU A 53 0.58 -5.17 5.92
C LEU A 53 0.83 -6.60 6.40
N ALA A 54 1.93 -6.82 7.09
CA ALA A 54 2.33 -8.15 7.55
C ALA A 54 1.36 -8.66 8.64
N LYS A 55 1.05 -9.95 8.61
CA LYS A 55 0.30 -10.64 9.69
C LYS A 55 1.21 -11.09 10.82
N ASP A 56 2.48 -11.29 10.52
CA ASP A 56 3.55 -11.53 11.49
C ASP A 56 4.38 -10.24 11.58
N PRO A 57 4.53 -9.64 12.76
CA PRO A 57 5.26 -8.38 12.94
C PRO A 57 6.70 -8.41 12.41
N HIS A 58 7.30 -9.57 12.31
CA HIS A 58 8.68 -9.74 11.85
C HIS A 58 8.80 -10.10 10.36
N ASN A 59 7.68 -10.22 9.65
CA ASN A 59 7.69 -10.51 8.21
C ASN A 59 8.08 -9.28 7.41
N THR A 60 9.27 -9.29 6.85
CA THR A 60 9.82 -8.24 5.98
C THR A 60 10.17 -8.77 4.58
N ALA A 61 9.48 -9.81 4.12
CA ALA A 61 9.68 -10.38 2.78
C ALA A 61 9.26 -9.40 1.68
N ILE A 62 10.07 -9.28 0.64
CA ILE A 62 9.77 -8.48 -0.54
C ILE A 62 9.05 -9.33 -1.58
N ILE A 63 7.91 -8.88 -2.07
CA ILE A 63 7.12 -9.54 -3.10
C ILE A 63 7.47 -8.97 -4.48
N GLY A 64 7.70 -9.86 -5.45
CA GLY A 64 7.99 -9.45 -6.83
C GLY A 64 9.24 -8.55 -6.91
N TRP A 65 10.36 -9.04 -6.37
CA TRP A 65 11.60 -8.28 -6.31
C TRP A 65 12.08 -7.82 -7.68
N ASP A 66 12.26 -6.50 -7.80
CA ASP A 66 12.87 -5.86 -8.97
C ASP A 66 13.84 -4.77 -8.47
N PRO A 67 15.16 -4.89 -8.72
CA PRO A 67 16.14 -3.92 -8.23
C PRO A 67 15.93 -2.49 -8.78
N ASN A 68 15.21 -2.32 -9.89
CA ASN A 68 14.88 -1.00 -10.43
C ASN A 68 13.90 -0.22 -9.51
N PHE A 69 13.18 -0.91 -8.62
CA PHE A 69 12.25 -0.29 -7.68
C PHE A 69 12.83 -0.12 -6.28
N CYS A 70 14.04 -0.62 -6.02
CA CYS A 70 14.73 -0.46 -4.74
C CYS A 70 15.28 0.97 -4.57
N LYS A 71 14.46 1.86 -3.99
CA LYS A 71 14.81 3.28 -3.86
C LYS A 71 15.02 3.74 -2.42
N TYR A 72 14.22 3.23 -1.49
CA TYR A 72 14.18 3.69 -0.10
C TYR A 72 14.83 2.71 0.89
N MET A 73 15.45 1.67 0.39
CA MET A 73 16.26 0.72 1.15
C MET A 73 17.62 0.57 0.47
N PRO A 74 18.74 0.44 1.21
CA PRO A 74 20.03 0.12 0.60
C PRO A 74 19.93 -1.18 -0.19
N LEU A 75 20.43 -1.18 -1.44
CA LEU A 75 20.33 -2.34 -2.34
C LEU A 75 20.90 -3.61 -1.71
N GLU A 76 22.03 -3.52 -1.02
CA GLU A 76 22.64 -4.63 -0.31
C GLU A 76 21.72 -5.24 0.77
N VAL A 77 20.97 -4.39 1.48
CA VAL A 77 19.99 -4.84 2.47
C VAL A 77 18.82 -5.55 1.79
N ALA A 78 18.30 -4.95 0.73
CA ALA A 78 17.19 -5.54 -0.02
C ALA A 78 17.56 -6.87 -0.66
N GLU A 79 18.76 -6.99 -1.26
CA GLU A 79 19.21 -8.21 -1.97
C GLU A 79 19.62 -9.34 -1.02
N HIS A 80 20.26 -9.04 0.10
CA HIS A 80 20.93 -10.06 0.93
C HIS A 80 20.33 -10.24 2.32
N GLN A 81 19.51 -9.30 2.80
CA GLN A 81 18.94 -9.33 4.14
C GLN A 81 17.41 -9.46 4.14
N ARG A 82 16.80 -9.57 2.96
CA ARG A 82 15.36 -9.76 2.81
C ARG A 82 15.06 -11.05 2.05
N GLU A 83 14.01 -11.73 2.47
CA GLU A 83 13.47 -12.84 1.70
C GLU A 83 12.70 -12.29 0.49
N HIS A 84 12.85 -12.93 -0.67
CA HIS A 84 12.12 -12.56 -1.88
C HIS A 84 11.09 -13.63 -2.21
N LYS A 85 9.87 -13.22 -2.52
CA LYS A 85 8.76 -14.11 -2.89
C LYS A 85 8.18 -13.74 -4.25
N GLY A 86 7.75 -14.75 -5.00
CA GLY A 86 7.10 -14.58 -6.30
C GLY A 86 8.07 -14.34 -7.44
N ASP A 87 7.60 -13.64 -8.46
CA ASP A 87 8.37 -13.34 -9.67
C ASP A 87 9.57 -12.44 -9.34
N LEU A 88 10.75 -12.78 -9.86
CA LEU A 88 11.96 -11.98 -9.72
C LEU A 88 12.30 -11.30 -11.04
N GLY A 89 12.73 -10.05 -10.99
CA GLY A 89 13.10 -9.24 -12.14
C GLY A 89 12.01 -8.28 -12.60
N PRO A 90 12.06 -7.77 -13.84
CA PRO A 90 11.25 -6.65 -14.26
C PRO A 90 9.74 -6.86 -14.06
N ARG A 91 9.11 -5.96 -13.30
CA ARG A 91 7.67 -5.96 -13.09
C ARG A 91 6.92 -5.65 -14.38
N LYS A 92 5.76 -6.26 -14.55
CA LYS A 92 4.91 -6.10 -15.73
C LYS A 92 3.58 -5.48 -15.35
N TYR A 93 3.25 -4.35 -15.93
CA TYR A 93 1.94 -3.75 -15.77
C TYR A 93 0.92 -4.50 -16.63
N SER A 94 0.33 -5.56 -16.06
CA SER A 94 -0.77 -6.32 -16.66
C SER A 94 -1.63 -6.93 -15.56
N ARG A 95 -2.90 -7.17 -15.86
CA ARG A 95 -3.86 -7.79 -14.92
C ARG A 95 -3.33 -9.09 -14.33
N GLU A 96 -2.78 -9.95 -15.18
CA GLU A 96 -2.28 -11.27 -14.78
C GLU A 96 -1.08 -11.14 -13.84
N TYR A 97 -0.19 -10.18 -14.07
CA TYR A 97 0.96 -9.96 -13.20
C TYR A 97 0.52 -9.37 -11.86
N ILE A 98 -0.32 -8.34 -11.90
CA ILE A 98 -0.82 -7.68 -10.68
C ILE A 98 -1.61 -8.68 -9.82
N GLN A 99 -2.48 -9.50 -10.44
CA GLN A 99 -3.21 -10.54 -9.70
C GLN A 99 -2.26 -11.56 -9.07
N ARG A 100 -1.25 -12.05 -9.79
CA ARG A 100 -0.26 -12.97 -9.20
C ARG A 100 0.54 -12.31 -8.08
N PHE A 101 0.85 -11.03 -8.21
CA PHE A 101 1.52 -10.26 -7.15
C PHE A 101 0.67 -10.23 -5.87
N ILE A 102 -0.63 -9.92 -5.99
CA ILE A 102 -1.60 -9.92 -4.89
C ILE A 102 -1.68 -11.33 -4.26
N ASP A 103 -1.82 -12.37 -5.07
CA ASP A 103 -1.93 -13.74 -4.58
C ASP A 103 -0.65 -14.19 -3.86
N THR A 104 0.52 -13.82 -4.39
CA THR A 104 1.81 -14.12 -3.75
C THR A 104 1.96 -13.40 -2.42
N ALA A 105 1.61 -12.12 -2.36
CA ALA A 105 1.66 -11.34 -1.12
C ALA A 105 0.77 -11.98 -0.04
N ARG A 106 -0.45 -12.35 -0.38
CA ARG A 106 -1.38 -13.05 0.53
C ARG A 106 -0.83 -14.39 1.02
N ALA A 107 -0.31 -15.19 0.10
CA ALA A 107 0.31 -16.49 0.42
C ALA A 107 1.56 -16.33 1.29
N SER A 108 2.23 -15.20 1.20
CA SER A 108 3.42 -14.84 1.99
C SER A 108 3.08 -14.16 3.33
N GLY A 109 1.82 -14.15 3.74
CA GLY A 109 1.41 -13.67 5.06
C GLY A 109 1.11 -12.18 5.13
N TYR A 110 0.79 -11.52 4.02
CA TYR A 110 0.37 -10.13 4.01
C TYR A 110 -1.15 -9.98 3.86
N LEU A 111 -1.69 -8.92 4.46
CA LEU A 111 -2.95 -8.30 4.06
C LEU A 111 -2.61 -7.28 2.97
N VAL A 112 -3.28 -7.37 1.83
CA VAL A 112 -3.03 -6.47 0.70
C VAL A 112 -4.13 -5.41 0.63
N THR A 113 -3.77 -4.14 0.60
CA THR A 113 -4.72 -3.05 0.40
C THR A 113 -4.48 -2.37 -0.95
N TYR A 114 -5.55 -1.97 -1.60
CA TYR A 114 -5.49 -1.19 -2.84
C TYR A 114 -5.54 0.30 -2.48
N ASN A 115 -4.46 1.03 -2.79
CA ASN A 115 -4.30 2.42 -2.38
C ASN A 115 -4.80 3.41 -3.43
N HIS A 116 -5.27 4.56 -3.00
CA HIS A 116 -5.62 5.78 -3.76
C HIS A 116 -5.99 5.56 -5.25
N PRO A 117 -7.09 4.83 -5.56
CA PRO A 117 -7.45 4.46 -6.94
C PRO A 117 -7.62 5.63 -7.90
N CYS A 118 -8.09 6.80 -7.43
CA CYS A 118 -8.22 7.99 -8.29
C CYS A 118 -6.84 8.49 -8.74
N TRP A 119 -5.89 8.59 -7.81
CA TRP A 119 -4.52 8.98 -8.13
C TRP A 119 -3.84 7.97 -9.06
N SER A 120 -4.10 6.69 -8.87
CA SER A 120 -3.52 5.59 -9.65
C SER A 120 -3.87 5.63 -11.14
N MET A 121 -4.94 6.31 -11.53
CA MET A 121 -5.41 6.44 -12.92
C MET A 121 -5.54 5.10 -13.67
N GLU A 122 -5.70 4.00 -12.94
CA GLU A 122 -5.94 2.70 -13.54
C GLU A 122 -7.35 2.63 -14.14
N ALA A 123 -7.52 1.88 -15.22
CA ALA A 123 -8.85 1.67 -15.79
C ALA A 123 -9.76 0.95 -14.76
N GLU A 124 -10.97 1.47 -14.58
CA GLU A 124 -11.91 0.95 -13.58
C GLU A 124 -12.19 -0.56 -13.75
N GLU A 125 -12.28 -1.05 -14.99
CA GLU A 125 -12.45 -2.47 -15.24
C GLU A 125 -11.24 -3.31 -14.82
N ASP A 126 -10.02 -2.76 -14.84
CA ASP A 126 -8.83 -3.43 -14.33
C ASP A 126 -8.88 -3.48 -12.81
N THR A 127 -9.08 -2.35 -12.15
CA THR A 127 -9.25 -2.25 -10.70
C THR A 127 -10.32 -3.23 -10.20
N LEU A 128 -11.51 -3.23 -10.82
CA LEU A 128 -12.61 -4.12 -10.46
C LEU A 128 -12.37 -5.60 -10.79
N SER A 129 -11.33 -5.94 -11.54
CA SER A 129 -10.98 -7.31 -11.89
C SER A 129 -10.21 -8.03 -10.78
N TYR A 130 -9.44 -7.31 -9.98
CA TYR A 130 -8.58 -7.91 -8.97
C TYR A 130 -9.36 -8.56 -7.83
N ASP A 131 -8.84 -9.70 -7.37
CA ASP A 131 -9.37 -10.46 -6.25
C ASP A 131 -8.35 -10.55 -5.11
N GLY A 132 -8.87 -10.69 -3.89
CA GLY A 132 -8.04 -10.98 -2.73
C GLY A 132 -7.42 -9.77 -2.03
N CYS A 133 -7.66 -8.56 -2.49
CA CYS A 133 -7.37 -7.39 -1.65
C CYS A 133 -8.21 -7.44 -0.38
N PHE A 134 -7.58 -7.18 0.76
CA PHE A 134 -8.23 -7.12 2.07
C PHE A 134 -9.10 -5.87 2.19
N SER A 135 -8.58 -4.73 1.72
CA SER A 135 -9.30 -3.46 1.78
C SER A 135 -9.00 -2.55 0.59
N LEU A 136 -9.91 -1.60 0.39
CA LEU A 136 -9.80 -0.51 -0.55
C LEU A 136 -9.59 0.80 0.23
N GLU A 137 -8.63 1.59 -0.16
CA GLU A 137 -8.47 2.94 0.35
C GLU A 137 -9.53 3.85 -0.28
N VAL A 138 -10.49 4.25 0.54
CA VAL A 138 -11.61 5.08 0.07
C VAL A 138 -11.35 6.56 0.22
N PHE A 139 -10.36 6.93 0.99
CA PHE A 139 -9.89 8.31 1.13
C PHE A 139 -8.40 8.34 1.48
N ASN A 140 -7.65 9.23 0.83
CA ASN A 140 -6.22 9.42 1.04
C ASN A 140 -5.92 10.91 1.15
N THR A 141 -5.36 11.33 2.28
CA THR A 141 -5.09 12.76 2.57
C THR A 141 -3.99 13.31 1.66
N GLY A 142 -2.91 12.57 1.46
CA GLY A 142 -1.78 12.98 0.60
C GLY A 142 -2.21 13.18 -0.84
N SER A 143 -2.93 12.22 -1.40
CA SER A 143 -3.47 12.30 -2.77
C SER A 143 -4.51 13.41 -2.93
N GLU A 144 -5.38 13.63 -1.95
CA GLU A 144 -6.34 14.74 -1.95
C GLU A 144 -5.63 16.10 -2.02
N LYS A 145 -4.50 16.25 -1.28
CA LYS A 145 -3.69 17.49 -1.31
C LYS A 145 -3.00 17.70 -2.65
N ILE A 146 -2.64 16.64 -3.36
CA ILE A 146 -1.95 16.72 -4.66
C ILE A 146 -2.93 16.93 -5.81
N SER A 147 -3.98 16.09 -5.86
CA SER A 147 -4.92 16.03 -7.00
C SER A 147 -6.20 16.82 -6.79
N GLY A 148 -6.51 17.20 -5.55
CA GLY A 148 -7.73 17.89 -5.17
C GLY A 148 -8.97 16.99 -5.12
N TYR A 149 -8.82 15.68 -5.32
CA TYR A 149 -9.90 14.70 -5.20
C TYR A 149 -9.37 13.29 -5.02
N GLU A 150 -9.64 12.70 -3.86
CA GLU A 150 -9.34 11.28 -3.60
C GLU A 150 -10.44 10.64 -2.74
N CYS A 151 -11.64 10.51 -3.30
CA CYS A 151 -12.75 9.83 -2.62
C CYS A 151 -13.31 8.69 -3.50
N ASN A 152 -13.10 7.46 -3.05
CA ASN A 152 -13.34 6.24 -3.82
C ASN A 152 -14.61 5.47 -3.39
N MET A 153 -15.56 6.12 -2.71
CA MET A 153 -16.81 5.48 -2.26
C MET A 153 -17.66 4.96 -3.42
N ALA A 154 -17.67 5.66 -4.56
CA ALA A 154 -18.39 5.20 -5.74
C ALA A 154 -17.77 3.93 -6.36
N LEU A 155 -16.44 3.82 -6.34
CA LEU A 155 -15.74 2.61 -6.76
C LEU A 155 -16.03 1.46 -5.80
N TYR A 156 -16.05 1.72 -4.49
CA TYR A 156 -16.41 0.71 -3.49
C TYR A 156 -17.81 0.14 -3.70
N ASP A 157 -18.82 1.00 -3.97
CA ASP A 157 -20.18 0.54 -4.32
C ASP A 157 -20.17 -0.42 -5.53
N LYS A 158 -19.33 -0.16 -6.54
CA LYS A 158 -19.18 -1.03 -7.70
C LYS A 158 -18.57 -2.39 -7.36
N PHE A 159 -17.58 -2.44 -6.46
CA PHE A 159 -17.06 -3.72 -5.95
C PHE A 159 -18.19 -4.53 -5.30
N LEU A 160 -18.96 -3.91 -4.40
CA LEU A 160 -20.09 -4.58 -3.73
C LEU A 160 -21.14 -5.07 -4.72
N ARG A 161 -21.50 -4.28 -5.74
CA ARG A 161 -22.44 -4.67 -6.81
C ARG A 161 -21.92 -5.85 -7.65
N LYS A 162 -20.61 -6.01 -7.75
CA LYS A 162 -19.99 -7.19 -8.39
C LYS A 162 -19.88 -8.40 -7.44
N GLY A 163 -20.37 -8.31 -6.20
CA GLY A 163 -20.28 -9.35 -5.19
C GLY A 163 -18.88 -9.50 -4.59
N LYS A 164 -18.02 -8.49 -4.75
CA LYS A 164 -16.68 -8.45 -4.17
C LYS A 164 -16.72 -7.64 -2.88
N PHE A 165 -16.53 -8.32 -1.76
CA PHE A 165 -16.42 -7.66 -0.46
C PHE A 165 -14.96 -7.35 -0.15
N LEU A 166 -14.69 -6.09 0.22
CA LEU A 166 -13.44 -5.61 0.79
C LEU A 166 -13.78 -4.77 2.02
N TYR A 167 -12.88 -4.71 2.98
CA TYR A 167 -12.95 -3.65 3.98
C TYR A 167 -12.60 -2.31 3.34
N VAL A 168 -12.92 -1.23 4.02
CA VAL A 168 -12.54 0.12 3.58
C VAL A 168 -11.66 0.77 4.64
N HIS A 169 -10.74 1.60 4.21
CA HIS A 169 -9.92 2.40 5.11
C HIS A 169 -9.66 3.77 4.53
N GLY A 170 -9.30 4.71 5.40
CA GLY A 170 -8.72 5.97 5.03
C GLY A 170 -7.28 6.03 5.56
N ALA A 171 -6.41 6.66 4.83
CA ALA A 171 -5.00 6.83 5.18
C ALA A 171 -4.51 8.26 4.95
N ASP A 172 -3.45 8.63 5.63
CA ASP A 172 -2.78 9.91 5.41
C ASP A 172 -1.87 9.89 4.18
N ASP A 173 -1.22 8.77 3.90
CA ASP A 173 -0.17 8.66 2.89
C ASP A 173 0.86 9.79 3.07
N ASN A 174 1.34 9.89 4.32
CA ASN A 174 2.15 11.00 4.79
C ASN A 174 3.55 10.97 4.20
N HIS A 175 3.93 12.05 3.53
CA HIS A 175 5.26 12.24 2.96
C HIS A 175 6.06 13.35 3.66
N ASN A 176 5.55 13.92 4.74
CA ASN A 176 6.16 15.03 5.48
C ASN A 176 6.51 16.25 4.60
N LYS A 177 5.68 16.53 3.59
CA LYS A 177 5.93 17.60 2.61
C LYS A 177 5.77 19.00 3.19
N ALA A 178 4.93 19.13 4.23
CA ALA A 178 4.65 20.41 4.87
C ALA A 178 4.50 20.24 6.39
N PRO A 179 4.85 21.28 7.18
CA PRO A 179 4.71 21.21 8.63
C PRO A 179 3.24 21.16 9.05
N PHE A 180 3.00 20.64 10.27
CA PHE A 180 1.66 20.59 10.85
C PHE A 180 1.03 21.99 10.92
N GLY A 181 -0.20 22.10 10.44
CA GLY A 181 -0.96 23.35 10.35
C GLY A 181 -0.85 24.08 9.01
N ASP A 182 0.02 23.64 8.11
CA ASP A 182 0.03 24.10 6.71
C ASP A 182 -1.14 23.47 5.93
N LEU A 183 -1.62 24.17 4.89
CA LEU A 183 -2.69 23.67 4.02
C LEU A 183 -2.29 22.40 3.26
N MET A 184 -1.01 22.24 2.98
CA MET A 184 -0.46 21.07 2.30
C MET A 184 0.04 19.99 3.25
N CYS A 185 -0.22 20.12 4.56
CA CYS A 185 0.10 19.09 5.54
C CYS A 185 -0.74 17.82 5.25
N ASP A 186 -0.05 16.71 5.06
CA ASP A 186 -0.62 15.39 4.77
C ASP A 186 -0.74 14.51 6.03
N SER A 187 -0.62 15.11 7.24
CA SER A 187 -0.75 14.40 8.51
C SER A 187 -2.12 14.62 9.15
N PHE A 188 -2.66 13.57 9.77
CA PHE A 188 -3.88 13.60 10.59
C PHE A 188 -5.16 14.02 9.83
N GLY A 189 -5.19 13.86 8.52
CA GLY A 189 -6.36 14.16 7.69
C GLY A 189 -7.32 12.99 7.56
N SER A 190 -6.83 11.76 7.70
CA SER A 190 -7.62 10.55 7.56
C SER A 190 -7.19 9.46 8.52
N TRP A 191 -8.13 8.62 8.92
CA TRP A 191 -7.88 7.46 9.79
C TRP A 191 -8.98 6.42 9.67
N THR A 192 -8.68 5.22 10.12
CA THR A 192 -9.64 4.12 10.22
C THR A 192 -9.85 3.75 11.68
N GLN A 193 -11.11 3.57 12.07
CA GLN A 193 -11.43 3.01 13.38
C GLN A 193 -11.49 1.50 13.33
N ILE A 194 -10.75 0.85 14.23
CA ILE A 194 -10.72 -0.61 14.37
C ILE A 194 -11.44 -0.97 15.68
N LEU A 195 -12.43 -1.86 15.60
CA LEU A 195 -13.08 -2.42 16.76
C LEU A 195 -12.30 -3.65 17.21
N ALA A 196 -11.58 -3.53 18.30
CA ALA A 196 -10.80 -4.60 18.92
C ALA A 196 -10.96 -4.55 20.45
N GLU A 197 -10.88 -5.69 21.10
CA GLU A 197 -10.93 -5.79 22.57
C GLU A 197 -9.58 -5.43 23.20
N GLU A 198 -8.49 -5.68 22.47
CA GLU A 198 -7.12 -5.46 22.91
C GLU A 198 -6.30 -4.79 21.80
N LEU A 199 -5.28 -4.02 22.18
CA LEU A 199 -4.31 -3.42 21.28
C LEU A 199 -3.11 -4.37 21.12
N THR A 200 -3.27 -5.37 20.26
CA THR A 200 -2.24 -6.38 19.98
C THR A 200 -2.07 -6.57 18.47
N TYR A 201 -0.92 -7.09 18.09
CA TYR A 201 -0.61 -7.45 16.70
C TYR A 201 -1.42 -8.66 16.26
#